data_eed29f8e12adb172dd9c1dbdb10cc214
#
_entry.id   eed29f8e12adb172dd9c1dbdb10cc214
#
_cell.length_a   1.000
_cell.length_b   1.000
_cell.length_c   1.000
_cell.angle_alpha   90.00
_cell.angle_beta   90.00
_cell.angle_gamma   90.00
#
_symmetry.space_group_name_H-M   'P 1'
#
loop_
_entity.id
_entity.type
_entity.pdbx_description
1 polymer ?
#
loop_
_entity_poly.entity_id
_entity_poly.type
_entity_poly.pdbx_seq_one_letter_code
_entity_poly.pdbx_strand_id
1 'polypeptide(L)'
;NTPEGAAKRCTDCRYEQTCPYSAVKYYIESWKRAGCPENIWPINILTQDFPLTEEKILQALKTGNYGRCVFACDNDVVDHQPVSMTFTNGVNATLTMMAFTQDCGRVMRFFGTYGEIVLDEQKNVIEVGIFGKERENISINKLVEGGYGHGGGDTG
;
A
#
# COMPACT_ATOMS: atom_id res chain seq x y z
N ASN A 1 18.76 -9.31 3.49
CA ASN A 1 19.58 -10.38 2.91
C ASN A 1 18.69 -11.55 2.52
N THR A 2 18.91 -12.10 1.34
CA THR A 2 18.22 -13.31 0.87
C THR A 2 18.44 -14.46 1.85
N PRO A 3 17.39 -15.13 2.36
CA PRO A 3 17.54 -16.29 3.21
C PRO A 3 18.32 -17.42 2.51
N GLU A 4 19.20 -18.11 3.23
CA GLU A 4 19.99 -19.19 2.67
C GLU A 4 19.10 -20.30 2.09
N GLY A 5 19.33 -20.67 0.83
CA GLY A 5 18.54 -21.68 0.12
C GLY A 5 17.16 -21.19 -0.35
N ALA A 6 16.92 -19.90 -0.34
CA ALA A 6 15.72 -19.35 -0.99
C ALA A 6 15.82 -19.50 -2.52
N ALA A 7 14.70 -19.83 -3.16
CA ALA A 7 14.63 -19.91 -4.61
C ALA A 7 14.45 -18.53 -5.24
N LYS A 8 14.68 -18.43 -6.57
CA LYS A 8 14.44 -17.20 -7.32
C LYS A 8 12.95 -16.85 -7.48
N ARG A 9 12.06 -17.82 -7.26
CA ARG A 9 10.61 -17.67 -7.35
C ARG A 9 9.93 -18.21 -6.10
N CYS A 10 8.84 -17.58 -5.69
CA CYS A 10 8.06 -18.00 -4.52
C CYS A 10 7.46 -19.39 -4.69
N THR A 11 7.02 -19.73 -5.92
CA THR A 11 6.42 -21.03 -6.26
C THR A 11 7.39 -22.23 -6.09
N ASP A 12 8.68 -21.97 -6.10
CA ASP A 12 9.72 -23.01 -6.02
C ASP A 12 10.49 -22.94 -4.70
N CYS A 13 10.09 -22.03 -3.81
CA CYS A 13 10.84 -21.69 -2.61
C CYS A 13 10.45 -22.59 -1.43
N ARG A 14 11.45 -23.18 -0.78
CA ARG A 14 11.21 -23.98 0.44
C ARG A 14 10.62 -23.19 1.61
N TYR A 15 10.73 -21.86 1.56
CA TYR A 15 10.17 -20.95 2.56
C TYR A 15 8.77 -20.42 2.15
N GLU A 16 8.18 -20.92 1.08
CA GLU A 16 6.90 -20.40 0.54
C GLU A 16 5.84 -20.24 1.65
N GLN A 17 5.70 -21.22 2.55
CA GLN A 17 4.70 -21.20 3.61
C GLN A 17 5.05 -20.30 4.80
N THR A 18 6.33 -20.02 5.04
CA THR A 18 6.80 -19.27 6.23
C THR A 18 7.26 -17.84 5.91
N CYS A 19 7.55 -17.56 4.64
CA CYS A 19 8.03 -16.25 4.22
C CYS A 19 6.91 -15.21 4.31
N PRO A 20 7.14 -14.07 5.00
CA PRO A 20 6.15 -12.98 5.05
C PRO A 20 5.90 -12.31 3.69
N TYR A 21 6.83 -12.46 2.75
CA TYR A 21 6.75 -11.91 1.40
C TYR A 21 6.38 -12.96 0.33
N SER A 22 5.82 -14.09 0.74
CA SER A 22 5.40 -15.12 -0.22
C SER A 22 4.31 -14.61 -1.14
N ALA A 23 4.62 -14.48 -2.43
CA ALA A 23 3.64 -14.10 -3.43
C ALA A 23 2.50 -15.13 -3.54
N VAL A 24 2.79 -16.41 -3.35
CA VAL A 24 1.79 -17.49 -3.36
C VAL A 24 0.77 -17.24 -2.24
N LYS A 25 1.24 -17.05 -1.01
CA LYS A 25 0.37 -16.73 0.13
C LYS A 25 -0.40 -15.43 -0.11
N TYR A 26 0.31 -14.37 -0.47
CA TYR A 26 -0.30 -13.06 -0.63
C TYR A 26 -1.45 -13.07 -1.64
N TYR A 27 -1.24 -13.61 -2.83
CA TYR A 27 -2.23 -13.57 -3.89
C TYR A 27 -3.32 -14.64 -3.73
N ILE A 28 -2.96 -15.89 -3.42
CA ILE A 28 -3.93 -16.98 -3.30
C ILE A 28 -4.77 -16.84 -2.04
N GLU A 29 -4.17 -16.54 -0.88
CA GLU A 29 -4.93 -16.36 0.34
C GLU A 29 -5.83 -15.13 0.29
N SER A 30 -5.38 -14.04 -0.36
CA SER A 30 -6.21 -12.85 -0.56
C SER A 30 -7.40 -13.14 -1.46
N TRP A 31 -7.19 -13.88 -2.54
CA TRP A 31 -8.27 -14.31 -3.44
C TRP A 31 -9.29 -15.22 -2.72
N LYS A 32 -8.79 -16.19 -1.95
CA LYS A 32 -9.65 -17.08 -1.15
C LYS A 32 -10.43 -16.33 -0.09
N ARG A 33 -9.80 -15.39 0.62
CA ARG A 33 -10.47 -14.52 1.61
C ARG A 33 -11.57 -13.64 1.00
N ALA A 34 -11.39 -13.23 -0.24
CA ALA A 34 -12.38 -12.46 -0.99
C ALA A 34 -13.54 -13.32 -1.53
N GLY A 35 -13.56 -14.63 -1.27
CA GLY A 35 -14.61 -15.55 -1.76
C GLY A 35 -14.38 -16.04 -3.18
N CYS A 36 -13.14 -16.07 -3.66
CA CYS A 36 -12.74 -16.57 -4.98
C CYS A 36 -13.47 -15.86 -6.15
N PRO A 37 -13.50 -14.53 -6.19
CA PRO A 37 -14.19 -13.82 -7.25
C PRO A 37 -13.55 -14.07 -8.62
N GLU A 38 -14.34 -13.96 -9.69
CA GLU A 38 -13.86 -14.14 -11.07
C GLU A 38 -12.86 -13.07 -11.51
N ASN A 39 -12.94 -11.88 -10.91
CA ASN A 39 -12.04 -10.76 -11.14
C ASN A 39 -11.93 -9.91 -9.86
N ILE A 40 -10.71 -9.63 -9.40
CA ILE A 40 -10.47 -8.75 -8.24
C ILE A 40 -9.06 -8.15 -8.30
N TRP A 41 -8.96 -6.89 -7.94
CA TRP A 41 -7.66 -6.24 -7.69
C TRP A 41 -7.10 -6.69 -6.30
N PRO A 42 -5.79 -6.94 -6.14
CA PRO A 42 -4.72 -6.81 -7.14
C PRO A 42 -4.45 -8.07 -7.96
N ILE A 43 -5.27 -9.12 -7.84
CA ILE A 43 -4.97 -10.41 -8.50
C ILE A 43 -5.11 -10.31 -10.02
N ASN A 44 -6.03 -9.49 -10.49
CA ASN A 44 -6.25 -9.23 -11.92
C ASN A 44 -5.07 -8.54 -12.66
N ILE A 45 -4.07 -8.05 -11.92
CA ILE A 45 -2.81 -7.57 -12.53
C ILE A 45 -1.84 -8.69 -12.87
N LEU A 46 -2.01 -9.88 -12.27
CA LEU A 46 -1.16 -11.04 -12.56
C LEU A 46 -1.47 -11.67 -13.91
N THR A 47 -2.75 -11.69 -14.27
CA THR A 47 -3.26 -12.33 -15.48
C THR A 47 -4.54 -11.67 -15.95
N GLN A 48 -4.74 -11.63 -17.25
CA GLN A 48 -5.98 -11.23 -17.91
C GLN A 48 -6.83 -12.44 -18.37
N ASP A 49 -6.44 -13.64 -17.95
CA ASP A 49 -7.17 -14.87 -18.25
C ASP A 49 -8.28 -15.09 -17.21
N PHE A 50 -9.48 -14.63 -17.51
CA PHE A 50 -10.66 -14.73 -16.68
C PHE A 50 -11.59 -15.89 -17.11
N PRO A 51 -12.39 -16.45 -16.20
CA PRO A 51 -12.45 -16.16 -14.75
C PRO A 51 -11.17 -16.59 -14.04
N LEU A 52 -10.84 -15.92 -12.92
CA LEU A 52 -9.70 -16.28 -12.09
C LEU A 52 -9.91 -17.68 -11.47
N THR A 53 -8.86 -18.49 -11.49
CA THR A 53 -8.77 -19.76 -10.76
C THR A 53 -7.43 -19.88 -10.05
N GLU A 54 -7.32 -20.75 -9.06
CA GLU A 54 -6.06 -20.95 -8.34
C GLU A 54 -4.94 -21.38 -9.29
N GLU A 55 -5.24 -22.24 -10.28
CA GLU A 55 -4.27 -22.70 -11.27
C GLU A 55 -3.77 -21.56 -12.14
N LYS A 56 -4.64 -20.66 -12.58
CA LYS A 56 -4.26 -19.49 -13.39
C LYS A 56 -3.40 -18.52 -12.60
N ILE A 57 -3.75 -18.28 -11.31
CA ILE A 57 -2.96 -17.45 -10.42
C ILE A 57 -1.57 -18.09 -10.21
N LEU A 58 -1.50 -19.37 -9.90
CA LEU A 58 -0.23 -20.09 -9.75
C LEU A 58 0.60 -20.07 -11.04
N GLN A 59 -0.01 -20.26 -12.19
CA GLN A 59 0.68 -20.21 -13.47
C GLN A 59 1.25 -18.80 -13.74
N ALA A 60 0.48 -17.76 -13.46
CA ALA A 60 0.95 -16.38 -13.58
C ALA A 60 2.13 -16.09 -12.63
N LEU A 61 2.11 -16.62 -11.40
CA LEU A 61 3.22 -16.49 -10.46
C LEU A 61 4.46 -17.32 -10.88
N LYS A 62 4.29 -18.47 -11.55
CA LYS A 62 5.39 -19.27 -12.07
C LYS A 62 6.15 -18.57 -13.18
N THR A 63 5.49 -17.79 -14.00
CA THR A 63 6.08 -17.21 -15.22
C THR A 63 6.25 -15.71 -15.18
N GLY A 64 5.35 -15.01 -14.49
CA GLY A 64 5.29 -13.55 -14.45
C GLY A 64 6.23 -12.92 -13.41
N ASN A 65 6.36 -11.60 -13.45
CA ASN A 65 7.25 -10.84 -12.59
C ASN A 65 6.85 -10.90 -11.11
N TYR A 66 5.57 -10.97 -10.81
CA TYR A 66 5.04 -10.95 -9.45
C TYR A 66 5.34 -12.21 -8.62
N GLY A 67 5.77 -13.29 -9.26
CA GLY A 67 6.21 -14.51 -8.56
C GLY A 67 7.71 -14.55 -8.25
N ARG A 68 8.47 -13.53 -8.63
CA ARG A 68 9.91 -13.43 -8.33
C ARG A 68 10.12 -13.19 -6.83
N CYS A 69 11.20 -13.76 -6.31
CA CYS A 69 11.57 -13.54 -4.93
C CYS A 69 11.96 -12.07 -4.71
N VAL A 70 11.32 -11.41 -3.76
CA VAL A 70 11.58 -9.99 -3.44
C VAL A 70 13.04 -9.74 -3.04
N PHE A 71 13.69 -10.71 -2.39
CA PHE A 71 15.10 -10.61 -2.00
C PHE A 71 16.08 -10.84 -3.16
N ALA A 72 15.63 -11.42 -4.26
CA ALA A 72 16.43 -11.70 -5.45
C ALA A 72 15.96 -10.90 -6.67
N CYS A 73 15.09 -9.94 -6.47
CA CYS A 73 14.64 -9.00 -7.50
C CYS A 73 15.77 -8.04 -7.87
N ASP A 74 15.82 -7.67 -9.13
CA ASP A 74 16.70 -6.65 -9.69
C ASP A 74 16.01 -5.28 -9.81
N ASN A 75 15.00 -5.06 -8.97
CA ASN A 75 14.24 -3.82 -8.93
C ASN A 75 15.11 -2.68 -8.37
N ASP A 76 15.20 -1.59 -9.10
CA ASP A 76 15.99 -0.39 -8.79
C ASP A 76 15.13 0.84 -8.42
N VAL A 77 13.80 0.66 -8.33
CA VAL A 77 12.91 1.72 -7.84
C VAL A 77 13.04 1.90 -6.34
N VAL A 78 12.74 3.11 -5.87
CA VAL A 78 12.78 3.42 -4.45
C VAL A 78 11.73 2.61 -3.68
N ASP A 79 12.12 2.04 -2.55
CA ASP A 79 11.27 1.36 -1.58
C ASP A 79 11.14 2.13 -0.25
N HIS A 80 12.01 3.09 -0.05
CA HIS A 80 11.95 4.05 1.05
C HIS A 80 12.58 5.38 0.60
N GLN A 81 11.91 6.49 0.85
CA GLN A 81 12.37 7.80 0.41
C GLN A 81 11.97 8.89 1.40
N PRO A 82 12.90 9.43 2.21
CA PRO A 82 12.71 10.68 2.92
C PRO A 82 13.04 11.86 2.01
N VAL A 83 12.18 12.89 2.01
CA VAL A 83 12.40 14.15 1.29
C VAL A 83 12.16 15.31 2.25
N SER A 84 13.10 16.23 2.33
CA SER A 84 12.93 17.50 3.03
C SER A 84 12.83 18.63 2.02
N MET A 85 11.84 19.49 2.18
CA MET A 85 11.52 20.58 1.27
C MET A 85 11.46 21.91 2.03
N THR A 86 12.00 22.94 1.44
CA THR A 86 11.81 24.33 1.91
C THR A 86 11.15 25.11 0.78
N PHE A 87 9.98 25.66 1.04
CA PHE A 87 9.25 26.48 0.08
C PHE A 87 9.76 27.93 0.09
N THR A 88 9.52 28.65 -1.00
CA THR A 88 9.96 30.05 -1.15
C THR A 88 9.38 31.00 -0.12
N ASN A 89 8.23 30.66 0.48
CA ASN A 89 7.60 31.41 1.57
C ASN A 89 8.16 31.04 2.97
N GLY A 90 9.20 30.19 3.04
CA GLY A 90 9.85 29.77 4.30
C GLY A 90 9.19 28.57 5.00
N VAL A 91 8.12 28.02 4.46
CA VAL A 91 7.52 26.80 5.01
C VAL A 91 8.42 25.60 4.74
N ASN A 92 8.60 24.74 5.75
CA ASN A 92 9.31 23.49 5.61
C ASN A 92 8.35 22.31 5.63
N ALA A 93 8.62 21.30 4.81
CA ALA A 93 7.88 20.05 4.80
C ALA A 93 8.83 18.86 4.73
N THR A 94 8.39 17.73 5.27
CA THR A 94 9.04 16.43 5.11
C THR A 94 8.05 15.42 4.57
N LEU A 95 8.48 14.63 3.59
CA LEU A 95 7.75 13.48 3.07
C LEU A 95 8.56 12.23 3.38
N THR A 96 7.92 11.21 3.91
CA THR A 96 8.51 9.88 4.03
C THR A 96 7.62 8.88 3.30
N MET A 97 8.16 8.25 2.28
CA MET A 97 7.53 7.12 1.59
C MET A 97 8.19 5.83 2.03
N MET A 98 7.37 4.83 2.37
CA MET A 98 7.81 3.48 2.74
C MET A 98 6.95 2.46 2.00
N ALA A 99 7.57 1.56 1.22
CA ALA A 99 6.87 0.52 0.48
C ALA A 99 6.47 -0.67 1.38
N PHE A 100 7.24 -0.92 2.45
CA PHE A 100 7.03 -2.07 3.34
C PHE A 100 6.35 -1.63 4.64
N THR A 101 5.05 -1.43 4.56
CA THR A 101 4.19 -1.12 5.72
C THR A 101 3.08 -2.16 5.82
N GLN A 102 2.60 -2.41 7.04
CA GLN A 102 1.45 -3.30 7.24
C GLN A 102 0.18 -2.69 6.66
N ASP A 103 0.03 -1.39 6.86
CA ASP A 103 -1.13 -0.64 6.42
C ASP A 103 -0.75 0.29 5.28
N CYS A 104 -1.62 0.39 4.28
CA CYS A 104 -1.46 1.31 3.15
C CYS A 104 -2.36 2.53 3.39
N GLY A 105 -1.76 3.69 3.58
CA GLY A 105 -2.51 4.93 3.81
C GLY A 105 -1.59 6.12 4.01
N ARG A 106 -2.18 7.30 4.05
CA ARG A 106 -1.46 8.55 4.27
C ARG A 106 -1.80 9.12 5.63
N VAL A 107 -0.76 9.53 6.35
CA VAL A 107 -0.89 10.36 7.55
C VAL A 107 -0.18 11.67 7.28
N MET A 108 -0.88 12.78 7.44
CA MET A 108 -0.32 14.12 7.25
C MET A 108 -0.48 14.93 8.53
N ARG A 109 0.52 15.73 8.85
CA ARG A 109 0.48 16.63 9.99
C ARG A 109 0.91 18.04 9.58
N PHE A 110 0.08 19.02 9.89
CA PHE A 110 0.32 20.42 9.62
C PHE A 110 0.45 21.17 10.93
N PHE A 111 1.51 21.95 11.07
CA PHE A 111 1.78 22.78 12.24
C PHE A 111 1.61 24.24 11.84
N GLY A 112 0.67 24.91 12.45
CA GLY A 112 0.40 26.33 12.26
C GLY A 112 0.68 27.15 13.51
N THR A 113 0.63 28.47 13.39
CA THR A 113 0.86 29.39 14.51
C THR A 113 -0.26 29.37 15.54
N TYR A 114 -1.44 28.90 15.19
CA TYR A 114 -2.60 28.84 16.07
C TYR A 114 -3.06 27.43 16.45
N GLY A 115 -2.39 26.40 15.91
CA GLY A 115 -2.78 25.03 16.15
C GLY A 115 -2.17 24.04 15.18
N GLU A 116 -2.70 22.84 15.16
CA GLU A 116 -2.27 21.76 14.28
C GLU A 116 -3.44 21.03 13.64
N ILE A 117 -3.20 20.41 12.50
CA ILE A 117 -4.14 19.51 11.84
C ILE A 117 -3.44 18.17 11.64
N VAL A 118 -4.11 17.07 11.98
CA VAL A 118 -3.67 15.71 11.69
C VAL A 118 -4.71 15.04 10.81
N LEU A 119 -4.31 14.57 9.64
CA LEU A 119 -5.13 13.77 8.74
C LEU A 119 -4.64 12.34 8.81
N ASP A 120 -5.54 11.40 9.12
CA ASP A 120 -5.29 9.96 9.08
C ASP A 120 -6.34 9.32 8.15
N GLU A 121 -5.89 8.97 6.96
CA GLU A 121 -6.74 8.42 5.90
C GLU A 121 -7.37 7.08 6.30
N GLN A 122 -6.62 6.24 7.02
CA GLN A 122 -7.10 4.92 7.44
C GLN A 122 -8.15 5.00 8.53
N LYS A 123 -7.96 5.93 9.45
CA LYS A 123 -8.96 6.21 10.49
C LYS A 123 -10.13 7.04 9.99
N ASN A 124 -10.08 7.50 8.75
CA ASN A 124 -11.09 8.36 8.15
C ASN A 124 -11.35 9.63 8.99
N VAL A 125 -10.30 10.24 9.51
CA VAL A 125 -10.40 11.38 10.42
C VAL A 125 -9.42 12.50 10.08
N ILE A 126 -9.92 13.74 10.21
CA ILE A 126 -9.11 14.95 10.31
C ILE A 126 -9.31 15.49 11.73
N GLU A 127 -8.25 15.56 12.49
CA GLU A 127 -8.22 16.17 13.81
C GLU A 127 -7.75 17.62 13.70
N VAL A 128 -8.55 18.57 14.16
CA VAL A 128 -8.21 20.01 14.19
C VAL A 128 -8.00 20.41 15.64
N GLY A 129 -6.77 20.76 16.00
CA GLY A 129 -6.40 21.21 17.35
C GLY A 129 -6.03 22.69 17.34
N ILE A 130 -6.89 23.56 17.83
CA ILE A 130 -6.60 24.99 18.03
C ILE A 130 -6.10 25.18 19.47
N PHE A 131 -5.00 25.89 19.65
CA PHE A 131 -4.45 26.14 21.00
C PHE A 131 -5.47 26.77 21.93
N GLY A 132 -5.65 26.18 23.11
CA GLY A 132 -6.61 26.63 24.11
C GLY A 132 -8.09 26.27 23.84
N LYS A 133 -8.37 25.46 22.84
CA LYS A 133 -9.71 24.93 22.54
C LYS A 133 -9.72 23.40 22.55
N GLU A 134 -10.92 22.83 22.69
CA GLU A 134 -11.13 21.40 22.50
C GLU A 134 -10.80 20.99 21.05
N ARG A 135 -10.30 19.77 20.89
CA ARG A 135 -9.98 19.18 19.57
C ARG A 135 -11.25 18.77 18.85
N GLU A 136 -11.37 19.16 17.59
CA GLU A 136 -12.46 18.78 16.70
C GLU A 136 -12.04 17.61 15.81
N ASN A 137 -12.94 16.64 15.62
CA ASN A 137 -12.77 15.52 14.71
C ASN A 137 -13.76 15.58 13.56
N ILE A 138 -13.24 15.58 12.35
CA ILE A 138 -14.01 15.66 11.10
C ILE A 138 -13.81 14.35 10.34
N SER A 139 -14.90 13.69 9.93
CA SER A 139 -14.81 12.50 9.08
C SER A 139 -14.48 12.90 7.64
N ILE A 140 -13.42 12.29 7.07
CA ILE A 140 -12.99 12.53 5.69
C ILE A 140 -14.11 12.19 4.71
N ASN A 141 -14.81 11.07 4.91
CA ASN A 141 -15.91 10.63 4.04
C ASN A 141 -17.09 11.61 3.97
N LYS A 142 -17.23 12.51 4.94
CA LYS A 142 -18.26 13.57 4.90
C LYS A 142 -17.85 14.75 4.03
N LEU A 143 -16.57 14.89 3.71
CA LEU A 143 -16.04 16.00 2.92
C LEU A 143 -15.87 15.63 1.45
N VAL A 144 -15.81 14.33 1.13
CA VAL A 144 -15.60 13.83 -0.22
C VAL A 144 -16.90 13.21 -0.73
N GLU A 145 -17.64 13.94 -1.57
CA GLU A 145 -18.76 13.40 -2.30
C GLU A 145 -18.24 12.53 -3.46
N GLY A 146 -18.57 11.23 -3.44
CA GLY A 146 -18.23 10.29 -4.53
C GLY A 146 -16.80 9.76 -4.50
N GLY A 147 -16.41 9.07 -3.45
CA GLY A 147 -15.09 8.44 -3.29
C GLY A 147 -14.78 7.39 -4.35
N TYR A 148 -14.25 7.82 -5.46
CA TYR A 148 -13.65 6.95 -6.47
C TYR A 148 -12.14 7.11 -6.43
N GLY A 149 -11.42 5.96 -6.40
CA GLY A 149 -9.99 5.82 -6.52
C GLY A 149 -9.13 6.73 -5.63
N HIS A 150 -8.08 6.21 -5.05
CA HIS A 150 -7.05 6.94 -4.28
C HIS A 150 -7.58 8.05 -3.32
N GLY A 151 -8.75 7.77 -2.66
CA GLY A 151 -9.37 8.72 -1.74
C GLY A 151 -9.91 10.00 -2.42
N GLY A 152 -10.32 9.92 -3.70
CA GLY A 152 -10.83 11.05 -4.47
C GLY A 152 -9.76 11.84 -5.23
N GLY A 153 -8.49 11.44 -5.15
CA GLY A 153 -7.38 12.13 -5.84
C GLY A 153 -7.47 12.09 -7.37
N ASP A 154 -8.27 11.17 -7.92
CA ASP A 154 -8.46 11.03 -9.38
C ASP A 154 -9.59 11.90 -9.92
N THR A 155 -10.29 12.65 -9.08
CA THR A 155 -11.46 13.51 -9.47
C THR A 155 -11.16 15.00 -9.48
N GLY A 156 -9.88 15.38 -9.41
CA GLY A 156 -9.41 16.76 -9.43
C GLY A 156 -9.31 17.37 -10.82
#